data_7adae136e59998626a440478ffc7dd0b
#
_entry.id   7adae136e59998626a440478ffc7dd0b
#
_cell.length_a   1.000
_cell.length_b   1.000
_cell.length_c   1.000
_cell.angle_alpha   90.00
_cell.angle_beta   90.00
_cell.angle_gamma   90.00
#
_symmetry.space_group_name_H-M   'P 1'
#
loop_
_entity.id
_entity.type
_entity.pdbx_description
1 polymer ?
#
loop_
_entity_poly.entity_id
_entity_poly.type
_entity_poly.pdbx_seq_one_letter_code
_entity_poly.pdbx_strand_id
1 'polypeptide(L)'
;FQSVMTDISATLKRVYNAHSVAIVPGSGTYGMEAVARQFATDASTMVIRNGWFSYRWTQIFEMGAIPSASTVLTARRATDGAQEPFAPVPIDEATGSIAEQKPAVVFAPHVETSAGMILPDDYIAAVAAAAHDVGALFALDCIASGAIWVDMQALGVDILCSAPQKGWSGSPCAGLVMLSEQAVARMGETQSTSFSCDLAKWHSIMAAYLNGGHAYHATMPTDALRAFRDTILETKEYGFDRLKEAQWRLGDGVRQMLGDKGITSVAAQGFGAPGVVVSYTDDENIKNGSKFAAEGMQIAAGVPLECDEPADFRTFRLGLFGLDKLYDTDKTL
;
A
#
# COMPACT_ATOMS: atom_id res chain seq x y z
N PHE A 1 26.50 -8.54 5.73
CA PHE A 1 25.17 -7.91 5.80
C PHE A 1 25.11 -6.62 4.99
N GLN A 2 26.22 -5.90 4.85
CA GLN A 2 26.29 -4.67 4.04
C GLN A 2 25.76 -4.89 2.61
N SER A 3 26.20 -5.95 1.91
CA SER A 3 25.69 -6.28 0.57
C SER A 3 24.19 -6.53 0.55
N VAL A 4 23.62 -7.12 1.61
CA VAL A 4 22.18 -7.32 1.75
C VAL A 4 21.43 -5.97 1.71
N MET A 5 21.88 -5.00 2.50
CA MET A 5 21.26 -3.68 2.56
C MET A 5 21.42 -2.90 1.25
N THR A 6 22.60 -3.01 0.63
CA THR A 6 22.89 -2.37 -0.67
C THR A 6 22.02 -2.95 -1.79
N ASP A 7 21.89 -4.29 -1.88
CA ASP A 7 21.10 -4.96 -2.91
C ASP A 7 19.62 -4.61 -2.78
N ILE A 8 19.08 -4.63 -1.55
CA ILE A 8 17.68 -4.24 -1.27
C ILE A 8 17.45 -2.78 -1.69
N SER A 9 18.30 -1.86 -1.22
CA SER A 9 18.16 -0.44 -1.54
C SER A 9 18.26 -0.18 -3.04
N ALA A 10 19.24 -0.75 -3.72
CA ALA A 10 19.45 -0.55 -5.15
C ALA A 10 18.24 -1.07 -5.97
N THR A 11 17.67 -2.22 -5.59
CA THR A 11 16.52 -2.78 -6.29
C THR A 11 15.24 -1.96 -6.06
N LEU A 12 14.98 -1.56 -4.80
CA LEU A 12 13.82 -0.74 -4.48
C LEU A 12 13.90 0.64 -5.14
N LYS A 13 15.07 1.30 -5.10
CA LYS A 13 15.28 2.57 -5.80
C LYS A 13 15.01 2.46 -7.29
N ARG A 14 15.47 1.38 -7.91
CA ARG A 14 15.28 1.17 -9.36
C ARG A 14 13.82 0.94 -9.71
N VAL A 15 13.12 0.06 -9.00
CA VAL A 15 11.76 -0.37 -9.37
C VAL A 15 10.71 0.71 -9.10
N TYR A 16 10.92 1.51 -8.05
CA TYR A 16 10.01 2.61 -7.69
C TYR A 16 10.49 3.99 -8.18
N ASN A 17 11.64 4.06 -8.85
CA ASN A 17 12.29 5.33 -9.25
C ASN A 17 12.43 6.29 -8.05
N ALA A 18 12.87 5.75 -6.89
CA ALA A 18 12.97 6.47 -5.63
C ALA A 18 14.34 7.13 -5.47
N HIS A 19 14.38 8.31 -4.82
CA HIS A 19 15.62 8.98 -4.46
C HIS A 19 16.37 8.20 -3.37
N SER A 20 15.69 7.77 -2.31
CA SER A 20 16.29 7.01 -1.21
C SER A 20 15.33 6.00 -0.59
N VAL A 21 15.88 5.14 0.28
CA VAL A 21 15.13 4.06 0.94
C VAL A 21 15.47 4.05 2.44
N ALA A 22 14.46 3.86 3.28
CA ALA A 22 14.61 3.48 4.68
C ALA A 22 13.94 2.13 4.93
N ILE A 23 14.55 1.31 5.79
CA ILE A 23 13.98 0.03 6.25
C ILE A 23 13.66 0.17 7.74
N VAL A 24 12.38 0.09 8.07
CA VAL A 24 11.87 0.18 9.44
C VAL A 24 11.59 -1.24 9.93
N PRO A 25 12.32 -1.78 10.93
CA PRO A 25 12.08 -3.13 11.46
C PRO A 25 10.64 -3.31 11.97
N GLY A 26 10.02 -4.47 11.67
CA GLY A 26 8.67 -4.79 12.10
C GLY A 26 7.79 -5.23 10.93
N SER A 27 6.96 -4.35 10.42
CA SER A 27 6.05 -4.65 9.30
C SER A 27 5.73 -3.39 8.49
N GLY A 28 4.93 -3.51 7.42
CA GLY A 28 4.43 -2.34 6.68
C GLY A 28 3.70 -1.34 7.59
N THR A 29 2.95 -1.80 8.59
CA THR A 29 2.27 -0.93 9.56
C THR A 29 3.26 -0.08 10.36
N TYR A 30 4.44 -0.61 10.72
CA TYR A 30 5.50 0.17 11.37
C TYR A 30 6.09 1.22 10.42
N GLY A 31 6.17 0.91 9.13
CA GLY A 31 6.54 1.89 8.09
C GLY A 31 5.52 3.02 7.98
N MET A 32 4.22 2.69 7.98
CA MET A 32 3.15 3.69 8.01
C MET A 32 3.26 4.59 9.26
N GLU A 33 3.41 4.02 10.44
CA GLU A 33 3.56 4.78 11.68
C GLU A 33 4.82 5.65 11.67
N ALA A 34 5.94 5.14 11.15
CA ALA A 34 7.18 5.91 11.01
C ALA A 34 6.98 7.14 10.11
N VAL A 35 6.28 6.98 8.98
CA VAL A 35 5.93 8.08 8.07
C VAL A 35 5.00 9.09 8.75
N ALA A 36 3.94 8.63 9.43
CA ALA A 36 3.02 9.50 10.14
C ALA A 36 3.73 10.34 11.21
N ARG A 37 4.54 9.71 12.06
CA ARG A 37 5.26 10.39 13.14
C ARG A 37 6.32 11.35 12.64
N GLN A 38 6.90 11.08 11.48
CA GLN A 38 7.93 11.95 10.88
C GLN A 38 7.31 13.19 10.25
N PHE A 39 6.22 13.04 9.47
CA PHE A 39 5.75 14.10 8.59
C PHE A 39 4.40 14.72 9.00
N ALA A 40 3.62 14.04 9.86
CA ALA A 40 2.29 14.47 10.24
C ALA A 40 2.19 14.98 11.70
N THR A 41 3.24 14.88 12.51
CA THR A 41 3.22 15.35 13.90
C THR A 41 2.90 16.84 13.96
N ASP A 42 1.87 17.20 14.75
CA ASP A 42 1.35 18.56 14.92
C ASP A 42 0.92 19.27 13.62
N ALA A 43 0.78 18.53 12.51
CA ALA A 43 0.43 19.07 11.21
C ALA A 43 -1.02 18.73 10.81
N SER A 44 -1.59 19.45 9.86
CA SER A 44 -2.86 19.09 9.23
C SER A 44 -2.63 18.01 8.18
N THR A 45 -3.54 17.04 8.09
CA THR A 45 -3.44 15.92 7.16
C THR A 45 -4.73 15.69 6.40
N MET A 46 -4.63 14.99 5.27
CA MET A 46 -5.78 14.47 4.54
C MET A 46 -5.56 12.98 4.24
N VAL A 47 -6.60 12.17 4.40
CA VAL A 47 -6.57 10.72 4.12
C VAL A 47 -7.64 10.40 3.08
N ILE A 48 -7.25 9.82 1.96
CA ILE A 48 -8.16 9.15 1.04
C ILE A 48 -8.35 7.73 1.59
N ARG A 49 -9.58 7.42 2.01
CA ARG A 49 -9.97 6.16 2.63
C ARG A 49 -10.82 5.34 1.66
N ASN A 50 -10.25 4.27 1.13
CA ASN A 50 -10.94 3.35 0.23
C ASN A 50 -11.38 2.05 0.94
N GLY A 51 -11.07 1.92 2.25
CA GLY A 51 -11.45 0.78 3.06
C GLY A 51 -10.61 0.65 4.34
N TRP A 52 -10.67 -0.55 4.93
CA TRP A 52 -10.11 -0.90 6.23
C TRP A 52 -8.60 -0.67 6.38
N PHE A 53 -7.82 -0.86 5.30
CA PHE A 53 -6.37 -0.71 5.41
C PHE A 53 -5.94 0.75 5.26
N SER A 54 -6.66 1.57 4.53
CA SER A 54 -6.47 3.03 4.53
C SER A 54 -7.08 3.71 5.76
N TYR A 55 -8.10 3.12 6.40
CA TYR A 55 -8.57 3.53 7.73
C TYR A 55 -7.45 3.45 8.79
N ARG A 56 -6.49 2.55 8.63
CA ARG A 56 -5.34 2.41 9.54
C ARG A 56 -4.55 3.70 9.73
N TRP A 57 -4.48 4.59 8.74
CA TRP A 57 -3.83 5.88 8.90
C TRP A 57 -4.47 6.67 10.05
N THR A 58 -5.80 6.81 10.07
CA THR A 58 -6.49 7.52 11.14
C THR A 58 -6.42 6.80 12.48
N GLN A 59 -6.41 5.46 12.52
CA GLN A 59 -6.16 4.70 13.74
C GLN A 59 -4.76 5.00 14.32
N ILE A 60 -3.72 5.04 13.49
CA ILE A 60 -2.36 5.43 13.90
C ILE A 60 -2.36 6.88 14.40
N PHE A 61 -3.04 7.78 13.72
CA PHE A 61 -3.12 9.18 14.09
C PHE A 61 -3.77 9.38 15.46
N GLU A 62 -4.91 8.75 15.68
CA GLU A 62 -5.68 8.82 16.93
C GLU A 62 -4.92 8.21 18.10
N MET A 63 -4.40 6.97 17.93
CA MET A 63 -3.65 6.28 18.98
C MET A 63 -2.37 7.01 19.38
N GLY A 64 -1.72 7.67 18.43
CA GLY A 64 -0.47 8.40 18.65
C GLY A 64 -0.65 9.88 18.96
N ALA A 65 -1.89 10.43 18.89
CA ALA A 65 -2.16 11.87 18.92
C ALA A 65 -1.21 12.63 17.97
N ILE A 66 -1.10 12.17 16.70
CA ILE A 66 -0.03 12.58 15.80
C ILE A 66 -0.38 13.92 15.09
N PRO A 67 -1.42 14.02 14.23
CA PRO A 67 -1.73 15.28 13.57
C PRO A 67 -2.56 16.23 14.46
N SER A 68 -2.45 17.51 14.21
CA SER A 68 -3.32 18.51 14.83
C SER A 68 -4.76 18.46 14.28
N ALA A 69 -4.91 18.07 13.02
CA ALA A 69 -6.20 17.88 12.34
C ALA A 69 -6.06 16.85 11.21
N SER A 70 -7.14 16.13 10.90
CA SER A 70 -7.17 15.20 9.78
C SER A 70 -8.53 15.26 9.08
N THR A 71 -8.52 15.50 7.76
CA THR A 71 -9.71 15.39 6.90
C THR A 71 -9.68 14.01 6.23
N VAL A 72 -10.83 13.34 6.18
CA VAL A 72 -10.97 12.02 5.57
C VAL A 72 -11.96 12.09 4.41
N LEU A 73 -11.52 11.62 3.24
CA LEU A 73 -12.35 11.47 2.05
C LEU A 73 -12.58 9.96 1.82
N THR A 74 -13.83 9.50 1.95
CA THR A 74 -14.16 8.07 1.88
C THR A 74 -14.62 7.64 0.49
N ALA A 75 -14.26 6.41 0.12
CA ALA A 75 -14.90 5.73 -1.00
C ALA A 75 -16.40 5.59 -0.75
N ARG A 76 -17.19 5.57 -1.83
CA ARG A 76 -18.65 5.53 -1.73
C ARG A 76 -19.28 4.73 -2.85
N ARG A 77 -20.49 4.31 -2.63
CA ARG A 77 -21.37 3.67 -3.61
C ARG A 77 -22.09 4.74 -4.43
N ALA A 78 -22.42 4.43 -5.68
CA ALA A 78 -23.20 5.34 -6.53
C ALA A 78 -24.67 5.41 -6.10
N THR A 79 -25.20 4.31 -5.56
CA THR A 79 -26.58 4.18 -5.05
C THR A 79 -26.60 3.41 -3.72
N ASP A 80 -27.76 3.39 -3.04
CA ASP A 80 -27.97 2.59 -1.83
C ASP A 80 -28.38 1.13 -2.13
N GLY A 81 -28.18 0.66 -3.36
CA GLY A 81 -28.46 -0.72 -3.76
C GLY A 81 -27.68 -1.74 -2.94
N ALA A 82 -28.29 -2.93 -2.73
CA ALA A 82 -27.58 -4.06 -2.16
C ALA A 82 -26.45 -4.48 -3.11
N GLN A 83 -25.27 -4.77 -2.58
CA GLN A 83 -24.08 -5.15 -3.37
C GLN A 83 -23.64 -4.11 -4.42
N GLU A 84 -23.96 -2.83 -4.21
CA GLU A 84 -23.47 -1.73 -5.05
C GLU A 84 -21.94 -1.57 -4.89
N PRO A 85 -21.16 -1.54 -5.99
CA PRO A 85 -19.72 -1.36 -5.91
C PRO A 85 -19.31 -0.01 -5.36
N PHE A 86 -18.15 0.01 -4.69
CA PHE A 86 -17.51 1.21 -4.17
C PHE A 86 -16.51 1.78 -5.18
N ALA A 87 -16.51 3.10 -5.31
CA ALA A 87 -15.49 3.86 -6.04
C ALA A 87 -14.76 4.81 -5.09
N PRO A 88 -13.50 5.18 -5.36
CA PRO A 88 -12.83 6.25 -4.62
C PRO A 88 -13.62 7.56 -4.73
N VAL A 89 -13.34 8.48 -3.82
CA VAL A 89 -13.82 9.88 -4.00
C VAL A 89 -13.43 10.38 -5.40
N PRO A 90 -14.29 11.11 -6.14
CA PRO A 90 -13.94 11.65 -7.45
C PRO A 90 -12.69 12.53 -7.42
N ILE A 91 -11.90 12.51 -8.50
CA ILE A 91 -10.62 13.25 -8.59
C ILE A 91 -10.83 14.74 -8.30
N ASP A 92 -11.83 15.37 -8.90
CA ASP A 92 -12.11 16.82 -8.74
C ASP A 92 -12.47 17.18 -7.29
N GLU A 93 -13.17 16.28 -6.59
CA GLU A 93 -13.50 16.46 -5.16
C GLU A 93 -12.24 16.30 -4.29
N ALA A 94 -11.40 15.29 -4.58
CA ALA A 94 -10.15 15.08 -3.86
C ALA A 94 -9.21 16.27 -4.04
N THR A 95 -8.98 16.70 -5.28
CA THR A 95 -8.08 17.83 -5.60
C THR A 95 -8.65 19.17 -5.10
N GLY A 96 -9.96 19.39 -5.20
CA GLY A 96 -10.64 20.57 -4.65
C GLY A 96 -10.51 20.65 -3.13
N SER A 97 -10.70 19.53 -2.42
CA SER A 97 -10.52 19.45 -0.97
C SER A 97 -9.07 19.71 -0.55
N ILE A 98 -8.08 19.21 -1.30
CA ILE A 98 -6.66 19.50 -1.06
C ILE A 98 -6.38 20.99 -1.20
N ALA A 99 -6.88 21.63 -2.27
CA ALA A 99 -6.69 23.05 -2.52
C ALA A 99 -7.33 23.94 -1.43
N GLU A 100 -8.50 23.54 -0.91
CA GLU A 100 -9.21 24.25 0.14
C GLU A 100 -8.54 24.07 1.51
N GLN A 101 -8.25 22.83 1.90
CA GLN A 101 -7.79 22.45 3.25
C GLN A 101 -6.29 22.68 3.44
N LYS A 102 -5.51 22.65 2.36
CA LYS A 102 -4.05 22.83 2.36
C LYS A 102 -3.35 21.96 3.43
N PRO A 103 -3.53 20.64 3.41
CA PRO A 103 -2.87 19.75 4.35
C PRO A 103 -1.34 19.82 4.19
N ALA A 104 -0.60 19.46 5.23
CA ALA A 104 0.86 19.29 5.11
C ALA A 104 1.24 17.96 4.44
N VAL A 105 0.38 16.93 4.61
CA VAL A 105 0.56 15.61 3.98
C VAL A 105 -0.78 15.06 3.56
N VAL A 106 -0.83 14.51 2.33
CA VAL A 106 -1.96 13.72 1.81
C VAL A 106 -1.57 12.24 1.84
N PHE A 107 -2.42 11.38 2.39
CA PHE A 107 -2.22 9.94 2.47
C PHE A 107 -3.26 9.21 1.61
N ALA A 108 -2.85 8.22 0.84
CA ALA A 108 -3.76 7.40 0.04
C ALA A 108 -3.28 5.93 -0.02
N PRO A 109 -4.20 4.95 -0.15
CA PRO A 109 -3.82 3.60 -0.53
C PRO A 109 -3.64 3.53 -2.05
N HIS A 110 -2.59 2.88 -2.54
CA HIS A 110 -2.54 2.48 -3.94
C HIS A 110 -3.53 1.32 -4.18
N VAL A 111 -3.41 0.27 -3.36
CA VAL A 111 -4.33 -0.87 -3.37
C VAL A 111 -4.97 -1.04 -2.00
N GLU A 112 -6.29 -0.96 -1.97
CA GLU A 112 -7.10 -1.25 -0.79
C GLU A 112 -7.57 -2.71 -0.81
N THR A 113 -7.01 -3.54 0.05
CA THR A 113 -7.28 -4.99 0.05
C THR A 113 -8.64 -5.37 0.63
N SER A 114 -9.29 -4.51 1.38
CA SER A 114 -10.64 -4.76 1.90
C SER A 114 -11.72 -4.61 0.83
N ALA A 115 -11.48 -3.74 -0.15
CA ALA A 115 -12.40 -3.47 -1.26
C ALA A 115 -11.93 -4.08 -2.60
N GLY A 116 -10.67 -4.58 -2.69
CA GLY A 116 -10.09 -5.00 -3.97
C GLY A 116 -9.94 -3.85 -4.97
N MET A 117 -9.68 -2.66 -4.46
CA MET A 117 -9.66 -1.41 -5.22
C MET A 117 -8.22 -0.95 -5.44
N ILE A 118 -7.93 -0.42 -6.64
CA ILE A 118 -6.67 0.25 -6.98
C ILE A 118 -6.96 1.68 -7.41
N LEU A 119 -6.12 2.63 -7.02
CA LEU A 119 -6.10 3.96 -7.60
C LEU A 119 -5.30 3.94 -8.91
N PRO A 120 -5.89 4.32 -10.05
CA PRO A 120 -5.19 4.43 -11.33
C PRO A 120 -4.11 5.51 -11.33
N ASP A 121 -3.15 5.40 -12.25
CA ASP A 121 -2.00 6.31 -12.34
C ASP A 121 -2.42 7.79 -12.55
N ASP A 122 -3.48 8.05 -13.31
CA ASP A 122 -4.03 9.40 -13.52
C ASP A 122 -4.63 9.99 -12.23
N TYR A 123 -5.28 9.16 -11.41
CA TYR A 123 -5.78 9.56 -10.09
C TYR A 123 -4.62 9.93 -9.16
N ILE A 124 -3.60 9.08 -9.10
CA ILE A 124 -2.39 9.29 -8.27
C ILE A 124 -1.70 10.59 -8.69
N ALA A 125 -1.46 10.79 -9.99
CA ALA A 125 -0.81 11.98 -10.51
C ALA A 125 -1.61 13.27 -10.22
N ALA A 126 -2.93 13.24 -10.36
CA ALA A 126 -3.79 14.39 -10.06
C ALA A 126 -3.74 14.78 -8.59
N VAL A 127 -3.82 13.80 -7.67
CA VAL A 127 -3.71 14.03 -6.22
C VAL A 127 -2.33 14.55 -5.84
N ALA A 128 -1.26 13.98 -6.42
CA ALA A 128 0.11 14.42 -6.20
C ALA A 128 0.31 15.88 -6.64
N ALA A 129 -0.16 16.24 -7.84
CA ALA A 129 -0.08 17.60 -8.36
C ALA A 129 -0.81 18.59 -7.44
N ALA A 130 -2.05 18.28 -7.04
CA ALA A 130 -2.81 19.13 -6.11
C ALA A 130 -2.13 19.26 -4.74
N ALA A 131 -1.51 18.21 -4.23
CA ALA A 131 -0.72 18.25 -2.99
C ALA A 131 0.48 19.20 -3.14
N HIS A 132 1.24 19.07 -4.21
CA HIS A 132 2.39 19.93 -4.50
C HIS A 132 2.02 21.40 -4.68
N ASP A 133 0.89 21.69 -5.34
CA ASP A 133 0.39 23.06 -5.53
C ASP A 133 0.16 23.81 -4.19
N VAL A 134 -0.10 23.07 -3.11
CA VAL A 134 -0.27 23.65 -1.77
C VAL A 134 0.94 23.44 -0.86
N GLY A 135 2.04 22.89 -1.38
CA GLY A 135 3.28 22.60 -0.64
C GLY A 135 3.21 21.38 0.26
N ALA A 136 2.20 20.50 0.07
CA ALA A 136 2.05 19.24 0.78
C ALA A 136 2.95 18.14 0.21
N LEU A 137 3.27 17.13 1.05
CA LEU A 137 3.81 15.85 0.59
C LEU A 137 2.65 14.89 0.25
N PHE A 138 2.89 14.01 -0.71
CA PHE A 138 1.97 12.92 -1.03
C PHE A 138 2.56 11.56 -0.64
N ALA A 139 1.90 10.87 0.29
CA ALA A 139 2.27 9.55 0.81
C ALA A 139 1.33 8.47 0.27
N LEU A 140 1.88 7.49 -0.45
CA LEU A 140 1.13 6.40 -1.08
C LEU A 140 1.45 5.07 -0.40
N ASP A 141 0.42 4.39 0.11
CA ASP A 141 0.54 3.04 0.66
C ASP A 141 0.47 1.99 -0.44
N CYS A 142 1.63 1.47 -0.83
CA CYS A 142 1.81 0.40 -1.80
C CYS A 142 2.07 -0.97 -1.15
N ILE A 143 1.77 -1.16 0.13
CA ILE A 143 2.01 -2.44 0.82
C ILE A 143 1.30 -3.59 0.09
N ALA A 144 0.09 -3.35 -0.40
CA ALA A 144 -0.74 -4.35 -1.05
C ALA A 144 -0.78 -4.25 -2.58
N SER A 145 0.13 -3.52 -3.20
CA SER A 145 0.13 -3.28 -4.66
C SER A 145 0.46 -4.52 -5.49
N GLY A 146 0.94 -5.60 -4.87
CA GLY A 146 1.36 -6.79 -5.62
C GLY A 146 2.58 -6.48 -6.48
N ALA A 147 2.56 -6.96 -7.72
CA ALA A 147 3.59 -6.67 -8.72
C ALA A 147 3.26 -5.42 -9.56
N ILE A 148 2.45 -4.49 -9.05
CA ILE A 148 2.17 -3.21 -9.71
C ILE A 148 3.12 -2.16 -9.14
N TRP A 149 4.18 -1.91 -9.89
CA TRP A 149 5.26 -1.02 -9.50
C TRP A 149 4.92 0.43 -9.85
N VAL A 150 4.92 1.31 -8.85
CA VAL A 150 4.63 2.73 -9.00
C VAL A 150 5.92 3.48 -9.32
N ASP A 151 5.98 4.21 -10.41
CA ASP A 151 7.07 5.15 -10.68
C ASP A 151 6.82 6.45 -9.89
N MET A 152 7.55 6.63 -8.78
CA MET A 152 7.36 7.76 -7.88
C MET A 152 7.60 9.10 -8.55
N GLN A 153 8.64 9.20 -9.43
CA GLN A 153 8.94 10.46 -10.11
C GLN A 153 7.89 10.80 -11.16
N ALA A 154 7.46 9.82 -11.96
CA ALA A 154 6.48 10.03 -13.01
C ALA A 154 5.10 10.43 -12.46
N LEU A 155 4.73 9.89 -11.28
CA LEU A 155 3.42 10.13 -10.66
C LEU A 155 3.44 11.18 -9.54
N GLY A 156 4.60 11.75 -9.22
CA GLY A 156 4.73 12.78 -8.18
C GLY A 156 4.56 12.27 -6.74
N VAL A 157 4.85 10.97 -6.50
CA VAL A 157 4.75 10.39 -5.15
C VAL A 157 5.99 10.74 -4.35
N ASP A 158 5.82 11.35 -3.16
CA ASP A 158 6.93 11.74 -2.29
C ASP A 158 7.36 10.64 -1.34
N ILE A 159 6.39 9.90 -0.81
CA ILE A 159 6.61 8.84 0.17
C ILE A 159 5.82 7.61 -0.28
N LEU A 160 6.50 6.48 -0.43
CA LEU A 160 5.87 5.23 -0.79
C LEU A 160 6.18 4.18 0.27
N CYS A 161 5.12 3.60 0.86
CA CYS A 161 5.23 2.51 1.82
C CYS A 161 5.04 1.17 1.12
N SER A 162 5.92 0.20 1.38
CA SER A 162 5.81 -1.19 0.92
C SER A 162 6.22 -2.16 2.04
N ALA A 163 6.11 -3.46 1.80
CA ALA A 163 6.51 -4.49 2.76
C ALA A 163 6.88 -5.80 2.06
N PRO A 164 7.77 -6.63 2.65
CA PRO A 164 8.28 -7.85 2.02
C PRO A 164 7.22 -8.91 1.72
N GLN A 165 6.19 -9.07 2.58
CA GLN A 165 5.29 -10.23 2.59
C GLN A 165 4.10 -10.17 1.63
N LYS A 166 4.03 -9.20 0.75
CA LYS A 166 2.96 -9.04 -0.26
C LYS A 166 3.54 -9.29 -1.65
N GLY A 167 3.58 -8.30 -2.50
CA GLY A 167 4.09 -8.42 -3.86
C GLY A 167 5.53 -8.91 -3.98
N TRP A 168 6.34 -8.71 -2.95
CA TRP A 168 7.74 -9.15 -2.91
C TRP A 168 7.94 -10.61 -2.51
N SER A 169 6.89 -11.33 -2.10
CA SER A 169 6.93 -12.76 -1.73
C SER A 169 7.90 -13.14 -0.61
N GLY A 170 8.38 -12.16 0.16
CA GLY A 170 9.26 -12.38 1.30
C GLY A 170 8.50 -12.63 2.60
N SER A 171 9.21 -12.97 3.67
CA SER A 171 8.63 -13.04 5.01
C SER A 171 8.45 -11.63 5.60
N PRO A 172 7.40 -11.41 6.43
CA PRO A 172 7.20 -10.13 7.10
C PRO A 172 8.35 -9.84 8.07
N CYS A 173 9.04 -8.71 7.88
CA CYS A 173 10.16 -8.33 8.75
C CYS A 173 10.41 -6.83 8.84
N ALA A 174 9.83 -6.03 7.93
CA ALA A 174 10.08 -4.59 7.89
C ALA A 174 8.98 -3.83 7.15
N GLY A 175 8.86 -2.54 7.43
CA GLY A 175 8.31 -1.54 6.54
C GLY A 175 9.41 -1.04 5.60
N LEU A 176 9.11 -0.98 4.31
CA LEU A 176 9.99 -0.45 3.27
C LEU A 176 9.46 0.94 2.90
N VAL A 177 10.24 1.97 3.16
CA VAL A 177 9.84 3.35 2.89
C VAL A 177 10.76 3.94 1.83
N MET A 178 10.21 4.22 0.66
CA MET A 178 10.88 4.93 -0.42
C MET A 178 10.55 6.41 -0.33
N LEU A 179 11.52 7.27 -0.57
CA LEU A 179 11.44 8.71 -0.40
C LEU A 179 11.88 9.45 -1.67
N SER A 180 11.15 10.52 -2.02
CA SER A 180 11.58 11.50 -3.01
C SER A 180 12.66 12.42 -2.40
N GLU A 181 13.32 13.21 -3.23
CA GLU A 181 14.26 14.24 -2.78
C GLU A 181 13.56 15.28 -1.89
N GLN A 182 12.33 15.68 -2.25
CA GLN A 182 11.50 16.59 -1.48
C GLN A 182 11.15 16.03 -0.09
N ALA A 183 10.78 14.74 0.00
CA ALA A 183 10.52 14.10 1.29
C ALA A 183 11.76 14.02 2.17
N VAL A 184 12.94 13.75 1.59
CA VAL A 184 14.21 13.79 2.34
C VAL A 184 14.55 15.20 2.85
N ALA A 185 14.33 16.23 2.04
CA ALA A 185 14.50 17.61 2.47
C ALA A 185 13.55 17.96 3.63
N ARG A 186 12.25 17.65 3.49
CA ARG A 186 11.25 17.85 4.55
C ARG A 186 11.57 17.08 5.83
N MET A 187 12.14 15.87 5.73
CA MET A 187 12.55 15.07 6.88
C MET A 187 13.64 15.77 7.71
N GLY A 188 14.49 16.59 7.09
CA GLY A 188 15.46 17.43 7.79
C GLY A 188 14.85 18.60 8.58
N GLU A 189 13.60 18.98 8.27
CA GLU A 189 12.85 20.08 8.91
C GLU A 189 11.83 19.59 9.96
N THR A 190 11.61 18.27 10.04
CA THR A 190 10.61 17.64 10.91
C THR A 190 11.26 16.67 11.88
N GLN A 191 10.56 16.32 12.94
CA GLN A 191 11.05 15.39 13.97
C GLN A 191 10.03 14.29 14.24
N SER A 192 10.51 13.04 14.24
CA SER A 192 9.70 11.90 14.67
C SER A 192 9.44 11.94 16.17
N THR A 193 8.23 11.56 16.58
CA THR A 193 7.82 11.39 17.98
C THR A 193 7.98 9.96 18.49
N SER A 194 8.67 9.09 17.72
CA SER A 194 8.93 7.69 18.12
C SER A 194 10.43 7.42 18.15
N PHE A 195 10.90 6.70 19.16
CA PHE A 195 12.27 6.18 19.15
C PHE A 195 12.42 5.03 18.15
N SER A 196 11.60 3.98 18.24
CA SER A 196 11.76 2.77 17.42
C SER A 196 11.29 2.94 15.97
N CYS A 197 10.31 3.83 15.71
CA CYS A 197 9.82 4.18 14.38
C CYS A 197 10.36 5.53 13.88
N ASP A 198 11.54 5.97 14.34
CA ASP A 198 12.19 7.19 13.85
C ASP A 198 12.69 6.98 12.41
N LEU A 199 11.94 7.53 11.45
CA LEU A 199 12.23 7.35 10.03
C LEU A 199 13.59 7.98 9.64
N ALA A 200 13.91 9.15 10.18
CA ALA A 200 15.19 9.81 9.92
C ALA A 200 16.37 8.97 10.42
N LYS A 201 16.23 8.31 11.57
CA LYS A 201 17.25 7.38 12.08
C LYS A 201 17.40 6.17 11.17
N TRP A 202 16.32 5.53 10.77
CA TRP A 202 16.38 4.37 9.86
C TRP A 202 16.91 4.74 8.47
N HIS A 203 16.61 5.93 7.98
CA HIS A 203 17.21 6.46 6.77
C HIS A 203 18.73 6.66 6.93
N SER A 204 19.21 7.20 8.07
CA SER A 204 20.64 7.37 8.36
C SER A 204 21.39 6.02 8.49
N ILE A 205 20.72 4.98 9.02
CA ILE A 205 21.25 3.61 9.06
C ILE A 205 21.48 3.08 7.64
N MET A 206 20.51 3.26 6.75
CA MET A 206 20.66 2.87 5.34
C MET A 206 21.84 3.62 4.68
N ALA A 207 21.91 4.93 4.88
CA ALA A 207 23.01 5.75 4.34
C ALA A 207 24.38 5.26 4.82
N ALA A 208 24.52 4.87 6.09
CA ALA A 208 25.75 4.30 6.63
C ALA A 208 26.16 3.00 5.90
N TYR A 209 25.20 2.10 5.61
CA TYR A 209 25.48 0.89 4.83
C TYR A 209 25.88 1.20 3.40
N LEU A 210 25.21 2.14 2.75
CA LEU A 210 25.52 2.55 1.37
C LEU A 210 26.90 3.21 1.23
N ASN A 211 27.39 3.87 2.30
CA ASN A 211 28.70 4.50 2.36
C ASN A 211 29.82 3.55 2.83
N GLY A 212 29.59 2.24 2.82
CA GLY A 212 30.61 1.24 3.14
C GLY A 212 30.82 0.96 4.63
N GLY A 213 30.02 1.58 5.50
CA GLY A 213 30.07 1.39 6.95
C GLY A 213 28.88 0.60 7.49
N HIS A 214 28.60 0.83 8.75
CA HIS A 214 27.39 0.38 9.45
C HIS A 214 27.08 1.35 10.59
N ALA A 215 25.83 1.39 11.01
CA ALA A 215 25.40 2.12 12.18
C ALA A 215 24.31 1.33 12.91
N TYR A 216 24.11 1.65 14.20
CA TYR A 216 23.13 1.00 15.06
C TYR A 216 22.16 2.03 15.63
N HIS A 217 20.88 1.70 15.62
CA HIS A 217 19.82 2.43 16.33
C HIS A 217 19.00 1.48 17.21
N ALA A 218 18.49 0.43 16.62
CA ALA A 218 17.82 -0.69 17.30
C ALA A 218 18.12 -1.98 16.53
N THR A 219 17.83 -3.14 17.12
CA THR A 219 18.12 -4.43 16.50
C THR A 219 17.31 -4.63 15.22
N MET A 220 18.01 -4.96 14.13
CA MET A 220 17.39 -5.29 12.85
C MET A 220 17.19 -6.80 12.71
N PRO A 221 16.15 -7.25 11.98
CA PRO A 221 15.89 -8.65 11.67
C PRO A 221 16.82 -9.14 10.55
N THR A 222 18.12 -9.29 10.83
CA THR A 222 19.18 -9.49 9.84
C THR A 222 19.00 -10.72 8.98
N ASP A 223 18.56 -11.86 9.56
CA ASP A 223 18.35 -13.11 8.82
C ASP A 223 17.12 -13.01 7.91
N ALA A 224 16.04 -12.38 8.37
CA ALA A 224 14.84 -12.15 7.55
C ALA A 224 15.11 -11.16 6.42
N LEU A 225 15.91 -10.12 6.65
CA LEU A 225 16.34 -9.19 5.59
C LEU A 225 17.26 -9.86 4.56
N ARG A 226 18.11 -10.80 4.98
CA ARG A 226 18.92 -11.59 4.06
C ARG A 226 18.02 -12.48 3.17
N ALA A 227 17.07 -13.16 3.77
CA ALA A 227 16.10 -13.96 3.00
C ALA A 227 15.26 -13.07 2.06
N PHE A 228 14.86 -11.91 2.51
CA PHE A 228 14.16 -10.94 1.65
C PHE A 228 15.03 -10.46 0.48
N ARG A 229 16.34 -10.19 0.71
CA ARG A 229 17.25 -9.85 -0.38
C ARG A 229 17.27 -10.94 -1.46
N ASP A 230 17.31 -12.22 -1.06
CA ASP A 230 17.32 -13.33 -2.00
C ASP A 230 16.02 -13.36 -2.82
N THR A 231 14.86 -13.16 -2.19
CA THR A 231 13.56 -13.08 -2.87
C THR A 231 13.44 -11.85 -3.81
N ILE A 232 13.98 -10.71 -3.41
CA ILE A 232 13.93 -9.50 -4.27
C ILE A 232 14.84 -9.64 -5.49
N LEU A 233 15.96 -10.38 -5.38
CA LEU A 233 16.82 -10.69 -6.51
C LEU A 233 16.17 -11.72 -7.44
N GLU A 234 15.45 -12.72 -6.93
CA GLU A 234 14.64 -13.65 -7.71
C GLU A 234 13.55 -12.91 -8.48
N THR A 235 12.84 -11.99 -7.83
CA THR A 235 11.84 -11.09 -8.46
C THR A 235 12.44 -10.31 -9.62
N LYS A 236 13.64 -9.73 -9.41
CA LYS A 236 14.37 -8.97 -10.42
C LYS A 236 14.82 -9.85 -11.61
N GLU A 237 15.28 -11.07 -11.34
CA GLU A 237 15.70 -12.02 -12.38
C GLU A 237 14.52 -12.46 -13.24
N TYR A 238 13.37 -12.72 -12.63
CA TYR A 238 12.15 -13.07 -13.38
C TYR A 238 11.67 -11.93 -14.28
N GLY A 239 11.83 -10.68 -13.85
CA GLY A 239 11.53 -9.44 -14.57
C GLY A 239 10.27 -8.75 -14.05
N PHE A 240 10.42 -7.47 -13.72
CA PHE A 240 9.35 -6.64 -13.14
C PHE A 240 8.15 -6.45 -14.08
N ASP A 241 8.41 -6.20 -15.36
CA ASP A 241 7.35 -6.02 -16.37
C ASP A 241 6.57 -7.30 -16.58
N ARG A 242 7.27 -8.44 -16.68
CA ARG A 242 6.64 -9.75 -16.80
C ARG A 242 5.75 -10.09 -15.61
N LEU A 243 6.19 -9.74 -14.39
CA LEU A 243 5.37 -9.92 -13.17
C LEU A 243 4.16 -8.98 -13.17
N LYS A 244 4.32 -7.75 -13.60
CA LYS A 244 3.21 -6.79 -13.74
C LYS A 244 2.14 -7.31 -14.71
N GLU A 245 2.55 -7.78 -15.89
CA GLU A 245 1.65 -8.38 -16.87
C GLU A 245 0.93 -9.63 -16.32
N ALA A 246 1.68 -10.53 -15.68
CA ALA A 246 1.13 -11.73 -15.04
C ALA A 246 0.11 -11.38 -13.94
N GLN A 247 0.40 -10.34 -13.14
CA GLN A 247 -0.50 -9.89 -12.08
C GLN A 247 -1.83 -9.37 -12.65
N TRP A 248 -1.79 -8.54 -13.70
CA TRP A 248 -3.01 -8.07 -14.37
C TRP A 248 -3.79 -9.22 -14.99
N ARG A 249 -3.11 -10.09 -15.76
CA ARG A 249 -3.75 -11.27 -16.36
C ARG A 249 -4.47 -12.14 -15.33
N LEU A 250 -3.83 -12.42 -14.19
CA LEU A 250 -4.41 -13.22 -13.13
C LEU A 250 -5.60 -12.52 -12.47
N GLY A 251 -5.45 -11.25 -12.11
CA GLY A 251 -6.52 -10.47 -11.48
C GLY A 251 -7.75 -10.32 -12.36
N ASP A 252 -7.56 -10.00 -13.63
CA ASP A 252 -8.64 -9.85 -14.60
C ASP A 252 -9.33 -11.18 -14.89
N GLY A 253 -8.55 -12.27 -15.03
CA GLY A 253 -9.08 -13.61 -15.23
C GLY A 253 -9.97 -14.10 -14.08
N VAL A 254 -9.51 -13.91 -12.83
CA VAL A 254 -10.32 -14.25 -11.63
C VAL A 254 -11.58 -13.38 -11.55
N ARG A 255 -11.46 -12.09 -11.81
CA ARG A 255 -12.62 -11.16 -11.78
C ARG A 255 -13.65 -11.53 -12.86
N GLN A 256 -13.19 -11.85 -14.07
CA GLN A 256 -14.07 -12.30 -15.16
C GLN A 256 -14.78 -13.60 -14.79
N MET A 257 -14.05 -14.60 -14.26
CA MET A 257 -14.63 -15.89 -13.86
C MET A 257 -15.73 -15.73 -12.80
N LEU A 258 -15.53 -14.82 -11.82
CA LEU A 258 -16.55 -14.52 -10.81
C LEU A 258 -17.74 -13.77 -11.41
N GLY A 259 -17.50 -12.80 -12.29
CA GLY A 259 -18.53 -12.05 -13.00
C GLY A 259 -19.42 -12.94 -13.87
N ASP A 260 -18.85 -13.91 -14.59
CA ASP A 260 -19.59 -14.89 -15.40
C ASP A 260 -20.53 -15.77 -14.55
N LYS A 261 -20.23 -15.89 -13.26
CA LYS A 261 -21.08 -16.57 -12.27
C LYS A 261 -22.08 -15.64 -11.57
N GLY A 262 -22.16 -14.38 -11.98
CA GLY A 262 -23.03 -13.37 -11.37
C GLY A 262 -22.58 -12.89 -10.00
N ILE A 263 -21.30 -13.09 -9.63
CA ILE A 263 -20.73 -12.64 -8.36
C ILE A 263 -20.22 -11.21 -8.52
N THR A 264 -20.80 -10.28 -7.77
CA THR A 264 -20.52 -8.85 -7.89
C THR A 264 -19.20 -8.47 -7.23
N SER A 265 -18.35 -7.69 -7.93
CA SER A 265 -17.15 -7.09 -7.37
C SER A 265 -17.48 -5.96 -6.39
N VAL A 266 -16.70 -5.83 -5.31
CA VAL A 266 -16.81 -4.68 -4.40
C VAL A 266 -16.20 -3.43 -5.02
N ALA A 267 -15.11 -3.55 -5.78
CA ALA A 267 -14.53 -2.44 -6.52
C ALA A 267 -15.38 -2.11 -7.76
N ALA A 268 -15.73 -0.85 -7.95
CA ALA A 268 -16.39 -0.35 -9.14
C ALA A 268 -15.54 -0.55 -10.40
N GLN A 269 -16.20 -0.53 -11.56
CA GLN A 269 -15.52 -0.66 -12.85
C GLN A 269 -14.43 0.42 -13.00
N GLY A 270 -13.25 0.02 -13.47
CA GLY A 270 -12.06 0.88 -13.60
C GLY A 270 -11.17 0.93 -12.37
N PHE A 271 -11.62 0.43 -11.21
CA PHE A 271 -10.88 0.46 -9.96
C PHE A 271 -10.50 -0.93 -9.43
N GLY A 272 -10.70 -1.98 -10.20
CA GLY A 272 -10.41 -3.35 -9.75
C GLY A 272 -8.91 -3.63 -9.61
N ALA A 273 -8.44 -3.92 -8.39
CA ALA A 273 -7.05 -4.27 -8.12
C ALA A 273 -6.69 -5.67 -8.67
N PRO A 274 -5.53 -5.83 -9.35
CA PRO A 274 -5.17 -7.13 -9.91
C PRO A 274 -4.54 -8.11 -8.90
N GLY A 275 -4.04 -7.61 -7.77
CA GLY A 275 -3.39 -8.41 -6.74
C GLY A 275 -4.35 -8.97 -5.68
N VAL A 276 -5.59 -8.48 -5.63
CA VAL A 276 -6.62 -8.95 -4.73
C VAL A 276 -8.00 -8.71 -5.36
N VAL A 277 -8.80 -9.76 -5.46
CA VAL A 277 -10.18 -9.67 -5.92
C VAL A 277 -11.10 -9.81 -4.72
N VAL A 278 -11.99 -8.83 -4.54
CA VAL A 278 -12.96 -8.81 -3.45
C VAL A 278 -14.35 -8.80 -4.05
N SER A 279 -15.19 -9.71 -3.58
CA SER A 279 -16.54 -9.86 -4.09
C SER A 279 -17.56 -10.00 -2.97
N TYR A 280 -18.78 -9.58 -3.25
CA TYR A 280 -19.91 -9.74 -2.35
C TYR A 280 -20.29 -11.20 -2.20
N THR A 281 -20.92 -11.55 -1.09
CA THR A 281 -21.53 -12.85 -0.84
C THR A 281 -22.62 -12.75 0.20
N ASP A 282 -23.67 -13.56 0.03
CA ASP A 282 -24.74 -13.73 1.04
C ASP A 282 -24.48 -14.96 1.93
N ASP A 283 -23.45 -15.76 1.64
CA ASP A 283 -23.10 -16.99 2.34
C ASP A 283 -22.00 -16.74 3.38
N GLU A 284 -22.33 -16.93 4.66
CA GLU A 284 -21.40 -16.74 5.77
C GLU A 284 -20.19 -17.69 5.72
N ASN A 285 -20.36 -18.90 5.14
CA ASN A 285 -19.28 -19.87 5.01
C ASN A 285 -18.33 -19.54 3.85
N ILE A 286 -18.79 -18.76 2.87
CA ILE A 286 -17.91 -18.14 1.86
C ILE A 286 -17.18 -16.97 2.49
N LYS A 287 -17.89 -16.06 3.19
CA LYS A 287 -17.31 -14.89 3.86
C LYS A 287 -16.16 -15.25 4.79
N ASN A 288 -16.34 -16.26 5.64
CA ASN A 288 -15.34 -16.70 6.60
C ASN A 288 -14.29 -17.66 6.03
N GLY A 289 -14.45 -18.09 4.77
CA GLY A 289 -13.52 -18.98 4.05
C GLY A 289 -13.69 -20.46 4.34
N SER A 290 -14.65 -20.89 5.16
CA SER A 290 -14.79 -22.32 5.54
C SER A 290 -15.17 -23.23 4.36
N LYS A 291 -15.97 -22.74 3.40
CA LYS A 291 -16.25 -23.49 2.16
C LYS A 291 -14.99 -23.69 1.31
N PHE A 292 -14.13 -22.68 1.22
CA PHE A 292 -12.86 -22.79 0.50
C PHE A 292 -11.90 -23.75 1.21
N ALA A 293 -11.85 -23.69 2.55
CA ALA A 293 -11.03 -24.60 3.34
C ALA A 293 -11.46 -26.07 3.18
N ALA A 294 -12.74 -26.36 3.03
CA ALA A 294 -13.25 -27.69 2.76
C ALA A 294 -12.75 -28.26 1.41
N GLU A 295 -12.47 -27.39 0.44
CA GLU A 295 -11.90 -27.73 -0.87
C GLU A 295 -10.35 -27.60 -0.89
N GLY A 296 -9.70 -27.47 0.27
CA GLY A 296 -8.25 -27.36 0.39
C GLY A 296 -7.67 -25.99 0.01
N MET A 297 -8.49 -24.97 -0.10
CA MET A 297 -8.06 -23.61 -0.46
C MET A 297 -8.13 -22.67 0.74
N GLN A 298 -7.13 -21.80 0.88
CA GLN A 298 -7.11 -20.74 1.88
C GLN A 298 -7.39 -19.40 1.21
N ILE A 299 -8.39 -18.68 1.69
CA ILE A 299 -8.71 -17.31 1.27
C ILE A 299 -8.67 -16.36 2.47
N ALA A 300 -8.80 -15.07 2.21
CA ALA A 300 -8.98 -14.08 3.28
C ALA A 300 -10.46 -13.78 3.51
N ALA A 301 -10.90 -13.81 4.76
CA ALA A 301 -12.25 -13.41 5.14
C ALA A 301 -12.54 -11.95 4.77
N GLY A 302 -13.79 -11.63 4.46
CA GLY A 302 -14.24 -10.26 4.30
C GLY A 302 -14.10 -9.45 5.59
N VAL A 303 -13.81 -8.18 5.45
CA VAL A 303 -13.69 -7.21 6.56
C VAL A 303 -14.50 -5.96 6.22
N PRO A 304 -14.88 -5.13 7.22
CA PRO A 304 -15.54 -3.84 6.94
C PRO A 304 -14.64 -2.92 6.12
N LEU A 305 -15.20 -1.85 5.56
CA LEU A 305 -14.47 -0.81 4.83
C LEU A 305 -14.20 0.43 5.68
N GLU A 306 -15.08 0.74 6.62
CA GLU A 306 -15.14 2.03 7.34
C GLU A 306 -15.39 3.22 6.37
N CYS A 307 -16.31 2.97 5.42
CA CYS A 307 -16.73 3.87 4.35
C CYS A 307 -18.28 3.94 4.25
N ASP A 308 -18.97 3.90 5.37
CA ASP A 308 -20.43 3.94 5.48
C ASP A 308 -21.13 2.79 4.71
N GLU A 309 -20.50 1.60 4.72
CA GLU A 309 -21.10 0.40 4.18
C GLU A 309 -22.31 -0.06 5.00
N PRO A 310 -23.31 -0.73 4.37
CA PRO A 310 -24.49 -1.20 5.08
C PRO A 310 -24.16 -2.30 6.12
N ALA A 311 -25.00 -2.43 7.14
CA ALA A 311 -24.78 -3.39 8.24
C ALA A 311 -24.73 -4.86 7.79
N ASP A 312 -25.31 -5.18 6.63
CA ASP A 312 -25.29 -6.50 6.01
C ASP A 312 -24.15 -6.69 4.99
N PHE A 313 -23.21 -5.74 4.91
CA PHE A 313 -22.02 -5.82 4.04
C PHE A 313 -21.22 -7.10 4.31
N ARG A 314 -21.18 -7.98 3.33
CA ARG A 314 -20.49 -9.26 3.40
C ARG A 314 -19.69 -9.51 2.14
N THR A 315 -18.42 -9.84 2.32
CA THR A 315 -17.48 -10.05 1.23
C THR A 315 -16.54 -11.21 1.52
N PHE A 316 -15.83 -11.65 0.49
CA PHE A 316 -14.67 -12.52 0.59
C PHE A 316 -13.55 -12.01 -0.30
N ARG A 317 -12.31 -12.41 -0.01
CA ARG A 317 -11.13 -11.86 -0.67
C ARG A 317 -10.24 -12.97 -1.19
N LEU A 318 -9.91 -12.91 -2.47
CA LEU A 318 -8.94 -13.79 -3.12
C LEU A 318 -7.62 -13.05 -3.29
N GLY A 319 -6.60 -13.44 -2.51
CA GLY A 319 -5.25 -12.86 -2.59
C GLY A 319 -4.47 -13.53 -3.72
N LEU A 320 -4.00 -12.73 -4.68
CA LEU A 320 -3.31 -13.16 -5.88
C LEU A 320 -1.85 -12.70 -5.93
N PHE A 321 -1.31 -12.30 -4.79
CA PHE A 321 0.10 -11.90 -4.66
C PHE A 321 1.01 -13.14 -4.63
N GLY A 322 2.25 -12.91 -5.01
CA GLY A 322 3.34 -13.84 -4.80
C GLY A 322 3.83 -14.50 -6.07
N LEU A 323 5.14 -14.77 -6.11
CA LEU A 323 5.81 -15.38 -7.24
C LEU A 323 5.25 -16.76 -7.55
N ASP A 324 4.84 -17.52 -6.52
CA ASP A 324 4.21 -18.83 -6.64
C ASP A 324 2.97 -18.86 -7.53
N LYS A 325 2.22 -17.74 -7.57
CA LYS A 325 1.02 -17.57 -8.39
C LYS A 325 1.34 -16.97 -9.75
N LEU A 326 2.31 -16.05 -9.79
CA LEU A 326 2.63 -15.28 -11.00
C LEU A 326 3.55 -16.01 -11.97
N TYR A 327 4.29 -17.03 -11.53
CA TYR A 327 5.13 -17.86 -12.41
C TYR A 327 4.33 -18.69 -13.41
N ASP A 328 3.13 -19.11 -13.03
CA ASP A 328 2.22 -19.91 -13.87
C ASP A 328 0.77 -19.49 -13.61
N THR A 329 0.36 -18.44 -14.31
CA THR A 329 -0.99 -17.88 -14.18
C THR A 329 -2.08 -18.82 -14.69
N ASP A 330 -1.78 -19.68 -15.68
CA ASP A 330 -2.76 -20.63 -16.22
C ASP A 330 -3.07 -21.75 -15.21
N LYS A 331 -2.07 -22.16 -14.44
CA LYS A 331 -2.26 -23.13 -13.35
C LYS A 331 -2.98 -22.50 -12.15
N THR A 332 -2.81 -21.19 -11.94
CA THR A 332 -3.41 -20.46 -10.81
C THR A 332 -4.88 -20.15 -11.08
N LEU A 333 -5.27 -19.87 -12.32
CA LEU A 333 -6.64 -19.71 -12.80
C LEU A 333 -7.38 -21.05 -12.85
#